data_5ea85216af5c8b323d28736e232f6852
#
_entry.id   5ea85216af5c8b323d28736e232f6852
#
_cell.length_a   1.000
_cell.length_b   1.000
_cell.length_c   1.000
_cell.angle_alpha   90.00
_cell.angle_beta   90.00
_cell.angle_gamma   90.00
#
_symmetry.space_group_name_H-M   'P 1'
#
loop_
_entity.id
_entity.type
_entity.pdbx_description
1 polymer ?
#
loop_
_entity_poly.entity_id
_entity_poly.type
_entity_poly.pdbx_seq_one_letter_code
_entity_poly.pdbx_strand_id
1 'polypeptide(L)'
;ASDVYKRQPVEKVILTASGGPFRTYTMEQLQQVTKAQALKHPNWEMGAKITIDSASMMNKGFEVIEAKWLFGVRPEQIEVVVHPQSVIHSMVQFEDGAVKAQLGMPDMRLPIQYAFSYPERVKSSFERLDFAKVTDLTFEQPDTKRFRNLALAYEALHQAGNMPCIVNAANEVVVAAFLKDNISFLGMSDVIEKTMGRVAYIKEPSYEDYVATDAE
;
A
#
# COMPACT_ATOMS: atom_id res chain seq x y z
N ALA A 1 -2.64 -5.40 29.95
CA ALA A 1 -3.03 -4.46 28.89
C ALA A 1 -3.19 -5.14 27.53
N SER A 2 -2.32 -6.11 27.16
CA SER A 2 -2.38 -6.77 25.84
C SER A 2 -3.68 -7.56 25.59
N ASP A 3 -4.30 -8.15 26.59
CA ASP A 3 -5.53 -8.96 26.44
C ASP A 3 -6.80 -8.10 26.25
N VAL A 4 -6.80 -6.87 26.75
CA VAL A 4 -7.95 -5.97 26.59
C VAL A 4 -8.08 -5.52 25.13
N TYR A 5 -6.96 -5.25 24.45
CA TYR A 5 -6.96 -4.83 23.04
C TYR A 5 -7.30 -5.97 22.06
N LYS A 6 -6.95 -7.22 22.41
CA LYS A 6 -7.29 -8.41 21.60
C LYS A 6 -8.79 -8.75 21.58
N ARG A 7 -9.58 -8.14 22.48
CA ARG A 7 -11.03 -8.40 22.61
C ARG A 7 -11.91 -7.26 22.11
N GLN A 8 -11.31 -6.17 21.62
CA GLN A 8 -12.10 -5.07 21.07
C GLN A 8 -12.53 -5.41 19.64
N PRO A 9 -13.84 -5.44 19.34
CA PRO A 9 -14.32 -5.77 18.01
C PRO A 9 -13.92 -4.66 16.99
N VAL A 10 -13.10 -5.05 16.03
CA VAL A 10 -12.63 -4.18 14.96
C VAL A 10 -13.64 -4.21 13.82
N GLU A 11 -14.21 -3.05 13.50
CA GLU A 11 -15.08 -2.88 12.33
C GLU A 11 -14.23 -2.82 11.06
N LYS A 12 -13.20 -1.96 11.04
CA LYS A 12 -12.28 -1.86 9.91
C LYS A 12 -10.88 -1.36 10.28
N VAL A 13 -9.93 -1.73 9.45
CA VAL A 13 -8.57 -1.20 9.42
C VAL A 13 -8.50 -0.19 8.27
N ILE A 14 -8.00 1.00 8.55
CA ILE A 14 -7.90 2.08 7.57
C ILE A 14 -6.41 2.36 7.33
N LEU A 15 -5.96 2.10 6.11
CA LEU A 15 -4.60 2.35 5.66
C LEU A 15 -4.53 3.70 4.98
N THR A 16 -3.58 4.54 5.38
CA THR A 16 -3.37 5.82 4.73
C THR A 16 -2.34 5.71 3.62
N ALA A 17 -2.53 6.43 2.55
CA ALA A 17 -1.59 6.58 1.43
C ALA A 17 -1.27 8.06 1.22
N SER A 18 -0.02 8.40 0.85
CA SER A 18 0.31 9.77 0.42
C SER A 18 -0.39 10.16 -0.90
N GLY A 19 -0.81 9.15 -1.68
CA GLY A 19 -1.36 9.31 -3.03
C GLY A 19 -0.28 9.42 -4.10
N GLY A 20 1.00 9.39 -3.71
CA GLY A 20 2.13 9.48 -4.64
C GLY A 20 2.27 10.84 -5.34
N PRO A 21 3.24 10.96 -6.26
CA PRO A 21 3.53 12.22 -6.95
C PRO A 21 2.43 12.61 -7.96
N PHE A 22 1.59 11.68 -8.38
CA PHE A 22 0.61 11.89 -9.46
C PHE A 22 -0.84 12.00 -8.98
N ARG A 23 -1.05 12.17 -7.67
CA ARG A 23 -2.38 12.24 -7.05
C ARG A 23 -3.33 13.20 -7.76
N THR A 24 -2.84 14.32 -8.26
CA THR A 24 -3.64 15.37 -8.91
C THR A 24 -3.59 15.32 -10.46
N TYR A 25 -2.90 14.35 -11.04
CA TYR A 25 -2.75 14.24 -12.49
C TYR A 25 -4.04 13.73 -13.14
N THR A 26 -4.35 14.26 -14.34
CA THR A 26 -5.40 13.71 -15.21
C THR A 26 -4.92 12.42 -15.90
N MET A 27 -5.82 11.69 -16.53
CA MET A 27 -5.45 10.49 -17.30
C MET A 27 -4.50 10.84 -18.47
N GLU A 28 -4.70 11.99 -19.13
CA GLU A 28 -3.85 12.46 -20.21
C GLU A 28 -2.43 12.76 -19.72
N GLN A 29 -2.31 13.35 -18.52
CA GLN A 29 -1.01 13.59 -17.90
C GLN A 29 -0.33 12.28 -17.49
N LEU A 30 -1.08 11.29 -16.99
CA LEU A 30 -0.55 9.98 -16.62
C LEU A 30 -0.01 9.20 -17.82
N GLN A 31 -0.57 9.39 -19.03
CA GLN A 31 -0.04 8.79 -20.27
C GLN A 31 1.37 9.27 -20.61
N GLN A 32 1.76 10.47 -20.16
CA GLN A 32 3.03 11.11 -20.48
C GLN A 32 4.04 11.07 -19.31
N VAL A 33 3.71 10.34 -18.25
CA VAL A 33 4.59 10.22 -17.06
C VAL A 33 5.91 9.57 -17.44
N THR A 34 6.99 10.24 -17.05
CA THR A 34 8.36 9.74 -17.21
C THR A 34 8.85 9.07 -15.93
N LYS A 35 9.83 8.17 -16.07
CA LYS A 35 10.54 7.56 -14.94
C LYS A 35 11.10 8.61 -13.96
N ALA A 36 11.69 9.69 -14.48
CA ALA A 36 12.25 10.74 -13.65
C ALA A 36 11.21 11.46 -12.79
N GLN A 37 9.98 11.59 -13.27
CA GLN A 37 8.86 12.13 -12.50
C GLN A 37 8.37 11.12 -11.47
N ALA A 38 8.25 9.84 -11.84
CA ALA A 38 7.76 8.78 -10.97
C ALA A 38 8.71 8.48 -9.79
N LEU A 39 10.01 8.70 -9.96
CA LEU A 39 11.02 8.54 -8.91
C LEU A 39 11.07 9.69 -7.89
N LYS A 40 10.27 10.74 -8.07
CA LYS A 40 10.19 11.87 -7.13
C LYS A 40 9.02 11.70 -6.19
N HIS A 41 9.25 11.02 -5.04
CA HIS A 41 8.22 10.92 -4.01
C HIS A 41 8.11 12.23 -3.22
N PRO A 42 6.88 12.73 -2.90
CA PRO A 42 6.70 14.02 -2.23
C PRO A 42 7.22 14.05 -0.77
N ASN A 43 7.14 12.94 -0.05
CA ASN A 43 7.40 12.89 1.40
C ASN A 43 8.51 11.92 1.82
N TRP A 44 8.89 10.95 0.97
CA TRP A 44 9.78 9.86 1.34
C TRP A 44 10.96 9.75 0.39
N GLU A 45 12.15 9.52 0.93
CA GLU A 45 13.32 9.08 0.18
C GLU A 45 13.44 7.56 0.28
N MET A 46 13.25 6.86 -0.82
CA MET A 46 13.12 5.39 -0.86
C MET A 46 13.87 4.81 -2.06
N GLY A 47 14.04 3.48 -2.07
CA GLY A 47 14.55 2.76 -3.23
C GLY A 47 13.65 2.90 -4.46
N ALA A 48 14.22 2.70 -5.66
CA ALA A 48 13.54 2.94 -6.92
C ALA A 48 12.24 2.12 -7.07
N LYS A 49 12.28 0.81 -6.77
CA LYS A 49 11.12 -0.10 -6.90
C LYS A 49 9.94 0.40 -6.07
N ILE A 50 10.11 0.59 -4.76
CA ILE A 50 9.03 1.02 -3.87
C ILE A 50 8.54 2.43 -4.19
N THR A 51 9.38 3.30 -4.76
CA THR A 51 8.97 4.63 -5.21
C THR A 51 8.01 4.54 -6.40
N ILE A 52 8.25 3.64 -7.36
CA ILE A 52 7.32 3.37 -8.46
C ILE A 52 6.03 2.72 -7.95
N ASP A 53 6.13 1.77 -7.02
CA ASP A 53 4.95 1.16 -6.38
C ASP A 53 4.08 2.21 -5.65
N SER A 54 4.71 3.17 -4.98
CA SER A 54 4.01 4.30 -4.37
C SER A 54 3.35 5.19 -5.41
N ALA A 55 4.08 5.52 -6.50
CA ALA A 55 3.56 6.37 -7.58
C ALA A 55 2.33 5.76 -8.29
N SER A 56 2.30 4.44 -8.44
CA SER A 56 1.20 3.68 -9.05
C SER A 56 0.12 3.24 -8.06
N MET A 57 0.30 3.50 -6.78
CA MET A 57 -0.49 2.99 -5.65
C MET A 57 -0.46 1.46 -5.48
N MET A 58 0.42 0.73 -6.18
CA MET A 58 0.60 -0.70 -5.96
C MET A 58 1.16 -1.00 -4.57
N ASN A 59 2.05 -0.14 -4.02
CA ASN A 59 2.53 -0.31 -2.65
C ASN A 59 1.36 -0.40 -1.66
N LYS A 60 0.38 0.50 -1.80
CA LYS A 60 -0.82 0.45 -0.96
C LYS A 60 -1.69 -0.77 -1.26
N GLY A 61 -1.71 -1.24 -2.50
CA GLY A 61 -2.34 -2.51 -2.88
C GLY A 61 -1.73 -3.70 -2.14
N PHE A 62 -0.41 -3.79 -2.06
CA PHE A 62 0.27 -4.83 -1.28
C PHE A 62 -0.02 -4.73 0.21
N GLU A 63 0.00 -3.52 0.77
CA GLU A 63 -0.33 -3.32 2.19
C GLU A 63 -1.78 -3.76 2.50
N VAL A 64 -2.74 -3.62 1.58
CA VAL A 64 -4.10 -4.16 1.72
C VAL A 64 -4.06 -5.69 1.82
N ILE A 65 -3.29 -6.36 0.96
CA ILE A 65 -3.11 -7.81 0.99
C ILE A 65 -2.41 -8.25 2.28
N GLU A 66 -1.35 -7.56 2.67
CA GLU A 66 -0.61 -7.81 3.91
C GLU A 66 -1.49 -7.66 5.15
N ALA A 67 -2.32 -6.61 5.22
CA ALA A 67 -3.20 -6.35 6.35
C ALA A 67 -4.18 -7.50 6.61
N LYS A 68 -4.72 -8.13 5.55
CA LYS A 68 -5.55 -9.34 5.68
C LYS A 68 -4.82 -10.45 6.43
N TRP A 69 -3.58 -10.73 6.02
CA TRP A 69 -2.81 -11.84 6.57
C TRP A 69 -2.26 -11.54 7.96
N LEU A 70 -1.78 -10.32 8.20
CA LEU A 70 -1.20 -9.92 9.47
C LEU A 70 -2.24 -9.78 10.58
N PHE A 71 -3.43 -9.30 10.25
CA PHE A 71 -4.46 -8.98 11.26
C PHE A 71 -5.64 -9.95 11.25
N GLY A 72 -5.72 -10.86 10.27
CA GLY A 72 -6.81 -11.82 10.15
C GLY A 72 -8.18 -11.17 9.89
N VAL A 73 -8.19 -9.97 9.31
CA VAL A 73 -9.41 -9.24 8.93
C VAL A 73 -9.91 -9.68 7.55
N ARG A 74 -11.21 -9.51 7.32
CA ARG A 74 -11.79 -9.78 6.00
C ARG A 74 -11.45 -8.64 5.02
N PRO A 75 -11.43 -8.90 3.70
CA PRO A 75 -11.14 -7.88 2.69
C PRO A 75 -12.01 -6.61 2.82
N GLU A 76 -13.30 -6.79 3.16
CA GLU A 76 -14.28 -5.70 3.32
C GLU A 76 -14.00 -4.81 4.54
N GLN A 77 -13.18 -5.29 5.46
CA GLN A 77 -12.75 -4.55 6.63
C GLN A 77 -11.49 -3.72 6.41
N ILE A 78 -10.91 -3.74 5.20
CA ILE A 78 -9.70 -2.99 4.89
C ILE A 78 -10.05 -1.84 3.95
N GLU A 79 -9.89 -0.62 4.44
CA GLU A 79 -10.15 0.61 3.70
C GLU A 79 -8.85 1.36 3.43
N VAL A 80 -8.71 1.96 2.26
CA VAL A 80 -7.61 2.87 1.93
C VAL A 80 -8.16 4.29 1.84
N VAL A 81 -7.46 5.23 2.47
CA VAL A 81 -7.71 6.66 2.32
C VAL A 81 -6.42 7.37 1.90
N VAL A 82 -6.53 8.35 1.04
CA VAL A 82 -5.40 9.20 0.67
C VAL A 82 -5.28 10.31 1.70
N HIS A 83 -4.10 10.43 2.32
CA HIS A 83 -3.73 11.42 3.32
C HIS A 83 -2.39 12.05 2.93
N PRO A 84 -2.41 13.15 2.15
CA PRO A 84 -1.20 13.71 1.53
C PRO A 84 -0.12 14.12 2.53
N GLN A 85 -0.50 14.57 3.70
CA GLN A 85 0.44 15.01 4.75
C GLN A 85 1.23 13.86 5.36
N SER A 86 0.75 12.61 5.21
CA SER A 86 1.39 11.39 5.73
C SER A 86 1.74 11.45 7.24
N VAL A 87 0.97 12.19 8.02
CA VAL A 87 1.10 12.32 9.48
C VAL A 87 0.38 11.17 10.18
N ILE A 88 -0.78 10.79 9.67
CA ILE A 88 -1.50 9.59 10.11
C ILE A 88 -1.05 8.43 9.23
N HIS A 89 -0.55 7.36 9.86
CA HIS A 89 0.02 6.21 9.16
C HIS A 89 -0.95 5.06 9.02
N SER A 90 -1.84 4.89 10.00
CA SER A 90 -2.92 3.90 9.97
C SER A 90 -3.96 4.24 11.04
N MET A 91 -5.18 3.70 10.88
CA MET A 91 -6.27 3.84 11.84
C MET A 91 -7.01 2.53 12.00
N VAL A 92 -7.62 2.35 13.16
CA VAL A 92 -8.54 1.26 13.43
C VAL A 92 -9.87 1.85 13.89
N GLN A 93 -10.96 1.48 13.22
CA GLN A 93 -12.31 1.81 13.63
C GLN A 93 -12.92 0.60 14.33
N PHE A 94 -13.53 0.84 15.49
CA PHE A 94 -14.22 -0.17 16.28
C PHE A 94 -15.72 -0.15 16.00
N GLU A 95 -16.42 -1.24 16.36
CA GLU A 95 -17.87 -1.38 16.12
C GLU A 95 -18.73 -0.34 16.87
N ASP A 96 -18.20 0.32 17.89
CA ASP A 96 -18.85 1.43 18.59
C ASP A 96 -18.68 2.79 17.87
N GLY A 97 -17.97 2.79 16.73
CA GLY A 97 -17.67 3.98 15.94
C GLY A 97 -16.41 4.74 16.40
N ALA A 98 -15.75 4.33 17.48
CA ALA A 98 -14.49 4.96 17.89
C ALA A 98 -13.36 4.67 16.90
N VAL A 99 -12.50 5.66 16.65
CA VAL A 99 -11.33 5.52 15.79
C VAL A 99 -10.05 5.78 16.58
N LYS A 100 -9.09 4.87 16.48
CA LYS A 100 -7.73 5.09 16.98
C LYS A 100 -6.76 5.18 15.82
N ALA A 101 -5.85 6.15 15.88
CA ALA A 101 -4.88 6.42 14.83
C ALA A 101 -3.44 6.40 15.37
N GLN A 102 -2.51 5.91 14.56
CA GLN A 102 -1.08 6.06 14.78
C GLN A 102 -0.59 7.30 14.03
N LEU A 103 -0.14 8.30 14.77
CA LEU A 103 0.42 9.54 14.22
C LEU A 103 1.92 9.63 14.49
N GLY A 104 2.62 10.33 13.61
CA GLY A 104 4.04 10.66 13.74
C GLY A 104 4.57 11.39 12.52
N MET A 105 5.79 11.90 12.62
CA MET A 105 6.50 12.37 11.43
C MET A 105 6.78 11.19 10.49
N PRO A 106 6.84 11.39 9.17
CA PRO A 106 7.12 10.34 8.19
C PRO A 106 8.59 9.89 8.25
N ASP A 107 8.91 9.08 9.25
CA ASP A 107 10.25 8.56 9.53
C ASP A 107 10.16 7.07 9.91
N MET A 108 10.68 6.20 9.04
CA MET A 108 10.66 4.75 9.25
C MET A 108 11.48 4.29 10.45
N ARG A 109 12.42 5.09 10.94
CA ARG A 109 13.21 4.75 12.13
C ARG A 109 12.32 4.60 13.38
N LEU A 110 11.21 5.34 13.45
CA LEU A 110 10.28 5.26 14.57
C LEU A 110 9.60 3.87 14.67
N PRO A 111 8.91 3.36 13.66
CA PRO A 111 8.30 2.04 13.72
C PRO A 111 9.34 0.91 13.81
N ILE A 112 10.50 1.04 13.16
CA ILE A 112 11.58 0.06 13.23
C ILE A 112 12.12 -0.02 14.67
N GLN A 113 12.43 1.12 15.30
CA GLN A 113 12.87 1.16 16.70
C GLN A 113 11.85 0.50 17.62
N TYR A 114 10.55 0.79 17.42
CA TYR A 114 9.50 0.20 18.26
C TYR A 114 9.36 -1.31 18.04
N ALA A 115 9.54 -1.81 16.83
CA ALA A 115 9.54 -3.23 16.56
C ALA A 115 10.64 -3.98 17.32
N PHE A 116 11.83 -3.36 17.43
CA PHE A 116 12.94 -3.93 18.19
C PHE A 116 12.77 -3.81 19.71
N SER A 117 12.10 -2.77 20.20
CA SER A 117 11.94 -2.53 21.62
C SER A 117 10.61 -2.99 22.20
N TYR A 118 9.72 -3.52 21.38
CA TYR A 118 8.37 -3.92 21.82
C TYR A 118 8.42 -4.83 23.06
N PRO A 119 7.57 -4.59 24.09
CA PRO A 119 6.49 -3.59 24.14
C PRO A 119 6.91 -2.21 24.64
N GLU A 120 8.19 -1.98 24.89
CA GLU A 120 8.72 -0.76 25.49
C GLU A 120 8.79 0.39 24.47
N ARG A 121 8.57 1.64 24.95
CA ARG A 121 8.77 2.87 24.20
C ARG A 121 10.08 3.51 24.61
N VAL A 122 11.15 3.27 23.86
CA VAL A 122 12.48 3.82 24.19
C VAL A 122 12.63 5.26 23.69
N LYS A 123 13.42 6.05 24.43
CA LYS A 123 13.72 7.44 24.08
C LYS A 123 14.48 7.50 22.75
N SER A 124 14.10 8.43 21.88
CA SER A 124 14.77 8.70 20.60
C SER A 124 15.04 10.20 20.43
N SER A 125 15.96 10.53 19.52
CA SER A 125 16.23 11.89 19.05
C SER A 125 15.44 12.25 17.78
N PHE A 126 14.52 11.38 17.34
CA PHE A 126 13.71 11.62 16.13
C PHE A 126 12.83 12.85 16.30
N GLU A 127 12.53 13.50 15.18
CA GLU A 127 11.64 14.66 15.16
C GLU A 127 10.28 14.33 15.78
N ARG A 128 9.74 15.26 16.55
CA ARG A 128 8.43 15.13 17.18
C ARG A 128 7.38 15.80 16.34
N LEU A 129 6.22 15.16 16.27
CA LEU A 129 5.04 15.79 15.69
C LEU A 129 4.67 17.02 16.53
N ASP A 130 4.58 18.17 15.86
CA ASP A 130 4.21 19.45 16.45
C ASP A 130 2.88 19.91 15.84
N PHE A 131 1.82 19.83 16.62
CA PHE A 131 0.48 20.23 16.20
C PHE A 131 0.33 21.73 15.93
N ALA A 132 1.25 22.56 16.41
CA ALA A 132 1.28 23.97 16.04
C ALA A 132 1.76 24.21 14.60
N LYS A 133 2.48 23.24 14.02
CA LYS A 133 2.97 23.29 12.63
C LYS A 133 2.08 22.50 11.66
N VAL A 134 1.38 21.49 12.17
CA VAL A 134 0.45 20.67 11.37
C VAL A 134 -0.94 21.24 11.54
N THR A 135 -1.32 22.14 10.63
CA THR A 135 -2.59 22.85 10.69
C THR A 135 -3.75 22.08 10.07
N ASP A 136 -3.45 21.21 9.09
CA ASP A 136 -4.45 20.51 8.31
C ASP A 136 -4.13 19.02 8.19
N LEU A 137 -5.16 18.21 8.39
CA LEU A 137 -5.18 16.77 8.10
C LEU A 137 -6.31 16.51 7.12
N THR A 138 -5.97 16.28 5.87
CA THR A 138 -6.96 16.09 4.80
C THR A 138 -7.02 14.64 4.34
N PHE A 139 -8.20 14.20 3.93
CA PHE A 139 -8.47 12.85 3.46
C PHE A 139 -9.25 12.89 2.15
N GLU A 140 -8.88 12.00 1.24
CA GLU A 140 -9.53 11.83 -0.06
C GLU A 140 -9.77 10.33 -0.31
N GLN A 141 -10.82 10.02 -1.06
CA GLN A 141 -11.00 8.66 -1.55
C GLN A 141 -9.99 8.37 -2.66
N PRO A 142 -9.35 7.18 -2.67
CA PRO A 142 -8.45 6.82 -3.75
C PRO A 142 -9.21 6.67 -5.06
N ASP A 143 -8.67 7.24 -6.13
CA ASP A 143 -9.24 7.10 -7.47
C ASP A 143 -8.72 5.80 -8.13
N THR A 144 -9.44 4.72 -7.94
CA THR A 144 -9.07 3.39 -8.47
C THR A 144 -9.21 3.26 -9.99
N LYS A 145 -9.85 4.23 -10.66
CA LYS A 145 -9.88 4.29 -12.12
C LYS A 145 -8.58 4.81 -12.69
N ARG A 146 -8.04 5.88 -12.08
CA ARG A 146 -6.73 6.44 -12.46
C ARG A 146 -5.58 5.56 -11.97
N PHE A 147 -5.69 5.00 -10.79
CA PHE A 147 -4.68 4.13 -10.18
C PHE A 147 -5.18 2.69 -10.17
N ARG A 148 -5.23 2.10 -11.38
CA ARG A 148 -5.76 0.75 -11.61
C ARG A 148 -5.05 -0.32 -10.78
N ASN A 149 -3.76 -0.13 -10.47
CA ASN A 149 -2.98 -1.06 -9.65
C ASN A 149 -3.59 -1.31 -8.27
N LEU A 150 -4.15 -0.27 -7.61
CA LEU A 150 -4.85 -0.44 -6.34
C LEU A 150 -6.11 -1.30 -6.51
N ALA A 151 -6.88 -1.08 -7.58
CA ALA A 151 -8.05 -1.90 -7.87
C ALA A 151 -7.68 -3.36 -8.14
N LEU A 152 -6.62 -3.62 -8.91
CA LEU A 152 -6.11 -4.97 -9.20
C LEU A 152 -5.70 -5.71 -7.93
N ALA A 153 -5.09 -5.01 -6.96
CA ALA A 153 -4.75 -5.59 -5.68
C ALA A 153 -6.01 -5.99 -4.87
N TYR A 154 -7.05 -5.15 -4.86
CA TYR A 154 -8.34 -5.53 -4.25
C TYR A 154 -8.98 -6.71 -4.97
N GLU A 155 -8.98 -6.73 -6.30
CA GLU A 155 -9.49 -7.85 -7.08
C GLU A 155 -8.74 -9.15 -6.75
N ALA A 156 -7.41 -9.11 -6.69
CA ALA A 156 -6.59 -10.25 -6.31
C ALA A 156 -6.89 -10.72 -4.88
N LEU A 157 -7.08 -9.79 -3.95
CA LEU A 157 -7.43 -10.10 -2.56
C LEU A 157 -8.78 -10.82 -2.46
N HIS A 158 -9.79 -10.37 -3.22
CA HIS A 158 -11.12 -10.98 -3.25
C HIS A 158 -11.13 -12.34 -3.95
N GLN A 159 -10.36 -12.52 -5.01
CA GLN A 159 -10.22 -13.81 -5.68
C GLN A 159 -9.46 -14.82 -4.83
N ALA A 160 -8.53 -14.36 -3.98
CA ALA A 160 -7.68 -15.19 -3.12
C ALA A 160 -6.82 -16.21 -3.91
N GLY A 161 -6.54 -17.40 -3.34
CA GLY A 161 -5.70 -18.39 -3.99
C GLY A 161 -4.31 -17.85 -4.31
N ASN A 162 -3.78 -18.18 -5.49
CA ASN A 162 -2.50 -17.67 -5.96
C ASN A 162 -2.57 -16.28 -6.62
N MET A 163 -3.75 -15.65 -6.72
CA MET A 163 -3.91 -14.37 -7.41
C MET A 163 -3.05 -13.22 -6.83
N PRO A 164 -2.91 -13.06 -5.51
CA PRO A 164 -1.96 -12.08 -4.94
C PRO A 164 -0.49 -12.31 -5.35
N CYS A 165 -0.08 -13.58 -5.48
CA CYS A 165 1.24 -13.95 -5.96
C CYS A 165 1.42 -13.54 -7.43
N ILE A 166 0.42 -13.81 -8.28
CA ILE A 166 0.43 -13.40 -9.70
C ILE A 166 0.61 -11.88 -9.83
N VAL A 167 -0.15 -11.10 -9.05
CA VAL A 167 -0.04 -9.62 -9.05
C VAL A 167 1.35 -9.18 -8.62
N ASN A 168 1.92 -9.79 -7.57
CA ASN A 168 3.26 -9.45 -7.09
C ASN A 168 4.32 -9.76 -8.14
N ALA A 169 4.35 -10.97 -8.70
CA ALA A 169 5.31 -11.39 -9.72
C ALA A 169 5.23 -10.49 -10.97
N ALA A 170 4.01 -10.24 -11.47
CA ALA A 170 3.79 -9.34 -12.60
C ALA A 170 4.29 -7.93 -12.29
N ASN A 171 4.04 -7.41 -11.07
CA ASN A 171 4.48 -6.08 -10.67
C ASN A 171 6.01 -5.96 -10.64
N GLU A 172 6.74 -6.97 -10.15
CA GLU A 172 8.20 -6.98 -10.17
C GLU A 172 8.74 -6.80 -11.60
N VAL A 173 8.17 -7.54 -12.56
CA VAL A 173 8.57 -7.51 -13.96
C VAL A 173 8.25 -6.15 -14.61
N VAL A 174 7.03 -5.62 -14.43
CA VAL A 174 6.62 -4.37 -15.08
C VAL A 174 7.33 -3.16 -14.49
N VAL A 175 7.60 -3.14 -13.18
CA VAL A 175 8.38 -2.07 -12.56
C VAL A 175 9.81 -2.07 -13.08
N ALA A 176 10.44 -3.25 -13.19
CA ALA A 176 11.77 -3.38 -13.77
C ALA A 176 11.81 -2.93 -15.24
N ALA A 177 10.74 -3.22 -16.03
CA ALA A 177 10.61 -2.78 -17.41
C ALA A 177 10.40 -1.25 -17.52
N PHE A 178 9.57 -0.66 -16.65
CA PHE A 178 9.36 0.78 -16.58
C PHE A 178 10.63 1.54 -16.23
N LEU A 179 11.41 1.04 -15.27
CA LEU A 179 12.71 1.62 -14.89
C LEU A 179 13.75 1.59 -16.03
N LYS A 180 13.56 0.70 -17.01
CA LYS A 180 14.37 0.60 -18.25
C LYS A 180 13.74 1.33 -19.45
N ASP A 181 12.66 2.07 -19.24
CA ASP A 181 11.89 2.78 -20.29
C ASP A 181 11.30 1.85 -21.37
N ASN A 182 11.07 0.57 -21.05
CA ASN A 182 10.51 -0.43 -21.98
C ASN A 182 8.98 -0.48 -21.99
N ILE A 183 8.33 0.13 -21.01
CA ILE A 183 6.87 0.19 -20.86
C ILE A 183 6.46 1.56 -20.32
N SER A 184 5.27 2.03 -20.66
CA SER A 184 4.71 3.28 -20.12
C SER A 184 4.19 3.09 -18.68
N PHE A 185 3.96 4.20 -17.97
CA PHE A 185 3.42 4.18 -16.62
C PHE A 185 2.07 3.45 -16.54
N LEU A 186 1.12 3.80 -17.40
CA LEU A 186 -0.18 3.11 -17.47
C LEU A 186 -0.07 1.69 -18.03
N GLY A 187 0.89 1.43 -18.91
CA GLY A 187 1.14 0.08 -19.44
C GLY A 187 1.50 -0.93 -18.37
N MET A 188 2.02 -0.50 -17.21
CA MET A 188 2.28 -1.42 -16.08
C MET A 188 0.98 -2.10 -15.63
N SER A 189 -0.08 -1.34 -15.36
CA SER A 189 -1.37 -1.91 -14.94
C SER A 189 -2.00 -2.78 -16.02
N ASP A 190 -1.87 -2.41 -17.30
CA ASP A 190 -2.41 -3.21 -18.41
C ASP A 190 -1.75 -4.60 -18.50
N VAL A 191 -0.45 -4.68 -18.25
CA VAL A 191 0.28 -5.97 -18.26
C VAL A 191 -0.10 -6.80 -17.03
N ILE A 192 -0.16 -6.20 -15.84
CA ILE A 192 -0.58 -6.92 -14.62
C ILE A 192 -1.97 -7.50 -14.82
N GLU A 193 -2.94 -6.72 -15.28
CA GLU A 193 -4.31 -7.17 -15.51
C GLU A 193 -4.39 -8.33 -16.53
N LYS A 194 -3.63 -8.24 -17.63
CA LYS A 194 -3.55 -9.32 -18.61
C LYS A 194 -2.90 -10.59 -18.04
N THR A 195 -1.90 -10.43 -17.18
CA THR A 195 -1.23 -11.55 -16.51
C THR A 195 -2.20 -12.27 -15.55
N MET A 196 -2.98 -11.51 -14.76
CA MET A 196 -4.04 -12.07 -13.90
C MET A 196 -5.05 -12.92 -14.68
N GLY A 197 -5.34 -12.56 -15.93
CA GLY A 197 -6.27 -13.30 -16.78
C GLY A 197 -5.65 -14.49 -17.55
N ARG A 198 -4.34 -14.65 -17.54
CA ARG A 198 -3.63 -15.68 -18.33
C ARG A 198 -2.99 -16.77 -17.50
N VAL A 199 -2.42 -16.43 -16.35
CA VAL A 199 -1.79 -17.40 -15.46
C VAL A 199 -2.85 -18.28 -14.81
N ALA A 200 -2.55 -19.57 -14.69
CA ALA A 200 -3.50 -20.54 -14.15
C ALA A 200 -3.88 -20.21 -12.71
N TYR A 201 -5.19 -20.08 -12.44
CA TYR A 201 -5.69 -19.84 -11.10
C TYR A 201 -5.70 -21.12 -10.26
N ILE A 202 -5.12 -21.06 -9.06
CA ILE A 202 -5.09 -22.15 -8.07
C ILE A 202 -5.76 -21.63 -6.80
N LYS A 203 -6.89 -22.25 -6.45
CA LYS A 203 -7.72 -21.80 -5.31
C LYS A 203 -7.04 -22.00 -3.95
N GLU A 204 -6.36 -23.13 -3.78
CA GLU A 204 -5.70 -23.53 -2.53
C GLU A 204 -4.26 -23.92 -2.88
N PRO A 205 -3.37 -22.92 -3.15
CA PRO A 205 -2.02 -23.19 -3.60
C PRO A 205 -1.15 -23.74 -2.44
N SER A 206 -0.34 -24.73 -2.75
CA SER A 206 0.79 -25.17 -1.92
C SER A 206 1.93 -24.15 -1.99
N TYR A 207 2.97 -24.36 -1.19
CA TYR A 207 4.19 -23.56 -1.30
C TYR A 207 4.85 -23.71 -2.68
N GLU A 208 4.91 -24.92 -3.21
CA GLU A 208 5.47 -25.22 -4.54
C GLU A 208 4.67 -24.55 -5.65
N ASP A 209 3.33 -24.46 -5.51
CA ASP A 209 2.45 -23.74 -6.44
C ASP A 209 2.74 -22.24 -6.44
N TYR A 210 3.02 -21.66 -5.27
CA TYR A 210 3.44 -20.24 -5.19
C TYR A 210 4.77 -20.00 -5.87
N VAL A 211 5.77 -20.88 -5.65
CA VAL A 211 7.08 -20.78 -6.30
C VAL A 211 6.95 -20.92 -7.82
N ALA A 212 6.12 -21.85 -8.31
CA ALA A 212 5.86 -22.01 -9.73
C ALA A 212 5.14 -20.80 -10.33
N THR A 213 4.11 -20.28 -9.62
CA THR A 213 3.36 -19.09 -10.04
C THR A 213 4.24 -17.85 -10.14
N ASP A 214 5.18 -17.65 -9.22
CA ASP A 214 6.09 -16.51 -9.22
C ASP A 214 7.11 -16.57 -10.38
N ALA A 215 7.44 -17.78 -10.83
CA ALA A 215 8.38 -18.02 -11.93
C ALA A 215 7.75 -17.93 -13.34
N GLU A 216 6.40 -18.00 -13.46
CA GLU A 216 5.67 -18.01 -14.74
C GLU A 216 5.51 -16.58 -15.30
#